data_8be28bb513d6fd2a79aae159af59ac06
#
_entry.id   8be28bb513d6fd2a79aae159af59ac06
#
_cell.length_a   1.000
_cell.length_b   1.000
_cell.length_c   1.000
_cell.angle_alpha   90.00
_cell.angle_beta   90.00
_cell.angle_gamma   90.00
#
_symmetry.space_group_name_H-M   'P 1'
#
loop_
_entity.id
_entity.type
_entity.pdbx_description
1 polymer ?
#
loop_
_entity_poly.entity_id
_entity_poly.type
_entity_poly.pdbx_seq_one_letter_code
_entity_poly.pdbx_strand_id
1 'polypeptide(L)'
;GRHMTVSPFDHPLLSGLVGDEEAARLFSLQADIEAMLRFERALAEAEAECGVIAQDSGLAIVAALGSFEPDTAMLRAGVARDGVVVPELVRQIRATVGTRHGEFVHFGATSQDVVDTSLVLRLRQAVDHLGLLLDENVVRLTRLEQAFGHRALMAMTRMQPAIEVTVADRIAAWRLPLERYRLRLGEFSGRLLVVQFGGAAGTLEKLGG
;
A
#
# COMPACT_ATOMS: atom_id res chain seq x y z
N GLY A 1 -25.94 11.90 -5.92
CA GLY A 1 -25.36 12.42 -4.69
C GLY A 1 -24.31 13.46 -5.00
N ARG A 2 -24.33 14.61 -4.35
CA ARG A 2 -23.25 15.61 -4.46
C ARG A 2 -22.00 14.99 -3.86
N HIS A 3 -21.04 14.60 -4.69
CA HIS A 3 -19.68 14.34 -4.23
C HIS A 3 -19.09 15.69 -3.83
N MET A 4 -19.07 15.98 -2.55
CA MET A 4 -18.28 17.09 -2.02
C MET A 4 -16.83 16.62 -2.04
N THR A 5 -16.05 17.12 -3.00
CA THR A 5 -14.61 16.88 -3.07
C THR A 5 -13.93 17.83 -2.09
N VAL A 6 -13.19 17.30 -1.16
CA VAL A 6 -12.43 18.07 -0.16
C VAL A 6 -10.94 18.18 -0.52
N SER A 7 -10.52 17.48 -1.57
CA SER A 7 -9.12 17.42 -2.01
C SER A 7 -9.03 17.71 -3.52
N PRO A 8 -8.02 18.45 -4.00
CA PRO A 8 -7.77 18.61 -5.43
C PRO A 8 -7.45 17.28 -6.13
N PHE A 9 -6.97 16.26 -5.41
CA PHE A 9 -6.72 14.92 -5.95
C PHE A 9 -8.01 14.18 -6.33
N ASP A 10 -9.14 14.50 -5.65
CA ASP A 10 -10.45 13.90 -5.92
C ASP A 10 -11.34 14.80 -6.80
N HIS A 11 -10.88 16.01 -7.12
CA HIS A 11 -11.66 16.96 -7.91
C HIS A 11 -11.67 16.55 -9.39
N PRO A 12 -12.83 16.44 -10.07
CA PRO A 12 -12.95 15.93 -11.43
C PRO A 12 -12.06 16.63 -12.49
N LEU A 13 -11.75 17.92 -12.28
CA LEU A 13 -10.90 18.69 -13.20
C LEU A 13 -9.44 18.77 -12.72
N LEU A 14 -9.22 18.92 -11.41
CA LEU A 14 -7.88 19.15 -10.85
C LEU A 14 -7.09 17.85 -10.69
N SER A 15 -7.77 16.72 -10.51
CA SER A 15 -7.10 15.41 -10.41
C SER A 15 -6.25 15.07 -11.64
N GLY A 16 -6.66 15.53 -12.84
CA GLY A 16 -5.85 15.39 -14.04
C GLY A 16 -4.55 16.20 -14.07
N LEU A 17 -4.42 17.22 -13.20
CA LEU A 17 -3.21 18.04 -13.07
C LEU A 17 -2.29 17.60 -11.93
N VAL A 18 -2.86 17.23 -10.79
CA VAL A 18 -2.10 16.97 -9.56
C VAL A 18 -2.19 15.52 -9.09
N GLY A 19 -3.09 14.72 -9.66
CA GLY A 19 -3.28 13.31 -9.32
C GLY A 19 -2.26 12.41 -10.01
N ASP A 20 -2.14 11.20 -9.46
CA ASP A 20 -1.43 10.07 -10.04
C ASP A 20 -2.39 8.88 -9.99
N GLU A 21 -2.79 8.37 -11.15
CA GLU A 21 -3.80 7.30 -11.27
C GLU A 21 -3.29 6.00 -10.66
N GLU A 22 -2.01 5.68 -10.81
CA GLU A 22 -1.43 4.46 -10.24
C GLU A 22 -1.37 4.55 -8.71
N ALA A 23 -0.94 5.67 -8.15
CA ALA A 23 -0.97 5.90 -6.71
C ALA A 23 -2.41 5.86 -6.17
N ALA A 24 -3.37 6.47 -6.87
CA ALA A 24 -4.78 6.43 -6.48
C ALA A 24 -5.33 5.00 -6.49
N ARG A 25 -4.97 4.19 -7.48
CA ARG A 25 -5.35 2.77 -7.56
C ARG A 25 -4.82 1.98 -6.36
N LEU A 26 -3.56 2.18 -5.98
CA LEU A 26 -2.91 1.47 -4.86
C LEU A 26 -3.55 1.76 -3.51
N PHE A 27 -4.19 2.94 -3.35
CA PHE A 27 -4.87 3.35 -2.12
C PHE A 27 -6.41 3.43 -2.27
N SER A 28 -6.95 2.78 -3.30
CA SER A 28 -8.40 2.66 -3.49
C SER A 28 -9.04 1.74 -2.44
N LEU A 29 -10.36 1.87 -2.28
CA LEU A 29 -11.16 0.93 -1.47
C LEU A 29 -10.96 -0.52 -1.93
N GLN A 30 -10.92 -0.76 -3.24
CA GLN A 30 -10.72 -2.08 -3.79
C GLN A 30 -9.36 -2.68 -3.36
N ALA A 31 -8.27 -1.91 -3.51
CA ALA A 31 -6.94 -2.35 -3.10
C ALA A 31 -6.84 -2.61 -1.59
N ASP A 32 -7.55 -1.83 -0.77
CA ASP A 32 -7.61 -2.02 0.67
C ASP A 32 -8.33 -3.33 1.05
N ILE A 33 -9.48 -3.57 0.46
CA ILE A 33 -10.24 -4.82 0.65
C ILE A 33 -9.40 -6.02 0.20
N GLU A 34 -8.82 -5.99 -0.98
CA GLU A 34 -7.97 -7.07 -1.50
C GLU A 34 -6.79 -7.39 -0.57
N ALA A 35 -6.15 -6.36 -0.01
CA ALA A 35 -5.07 -6.54 0.94
C ALA A 35 -5.54 -7.15 2.27
N MET A 36 -6.71 -6.76 2.78
CA MET A 36 -7.32 -7.37 3.97
C MET A 36 -7.70 -8.83 3.71
N LEU A 37 -8.31 -9.15 2.58
CA LEU A 37 -8.63 -10.53 2.21
C LEU A 37 -7.38 -11.40 2.02
N ARG A 38 -6.29 -10.81 1.53
CA ARG A 38 -5.00 -11.48 1.43
C ARG A 38 -4.45 -11.84 2.82
N PHE A 39 -4.60 -10.95 3.80
CA PHE A 39 -4.24 -11.24 5.19
C PHE A 39 -5.06 -12.43 5.73
N GLU A 40 -6.38 -12.39 5.62
CA GLU A 40 -7.26 -13.45 6.12
C GLU A 40 -6.99 -14.81 5.45
N ARG A 41 -6.68 -14.80 4.16
CA ARG A 41 -6.26 -16.01 3.43
C ARG A 41 -4.96 -16.58 3.99
N ALA A 42 -3.93 -15.75 4.10
CA ALA A 42 -2.63 -16.17 4.60
C ALA A 42 -2.70 -16.66 6.06
N LEU A 43 -3.54 -16.02 6.88
CA LEU A 43 -3.81 -16.44 8.25
C LEU A 43 -4.41 -17.86 8.28
N ALA A 44 -5.48 -18.09 7.54
CA ALA A 44 -6.16 -19.40 7.49
C ALA A 44 -5.24 -20.52 6.96
N GLU A 45 -4.42 -20.23 5.94
CA GLU A 45 -3.42 -21.14 5.40
C GLU A 45 -2.37 -21.50 6.45
N ALA A 46 -1.78 -20.51 7.10
CA ALA A 46 -0.75 -20.71 8.12
C ALA A 46 -1.28 -21.45 9.36
N GLU A 47 -2.47 -21.10 9.83
CA GLU A 47 -3.09 -21.74 10.98
C GLU A 47 -3.43 -23.21 10.71
N ALA A 48 -3.90 -23.53 9.51
CA ALA A 48 -4.14 -24.91 9.10
C ALA A 48 -2.84 -25.69 8.98
N GLU A 49 -1.80 -25.11 8.39
CA GLU A 49 -0.48 -25.73 8.25
C GLU A 49 0.18 -26.00 9.61
N CYS A 50 0.03 -25.08 10.56
CA CYS A 50 0.54 -25.23 11.92
C CYS A 50 -0.37 -26.10 12.82
N GLY A 51 -1.53 -26.56 12.34
CA GLY A 51 -2.47 -27.37 13.12
C GLY A 51 -3.23 -26.57 14.19
N VAL A 52 -3.28 -25.26 14.11
CA VAL A 52 -4.05 -24.36 14.99
C VAL A 52 -5.55 -24.50 14.70
N ILE A 53 -5.89 -24.59 13.42
CA ILE A 53 -7.24 -24.93 12.95
C ILE A 53 -7.20 -26.22 12.14
N ALA A 54 -8.36 -26.87 11.99
CA ALA A 54 -8.43 -28.08 11.18
C ALA A 54 -8.16 -27.78 9.69
N GLN A 55 -7.48 -28.69 8.99
CA GLN A 55 -7.08 -28.52 7.60
C GLN A 55 -8.28 -28.26 6.67
N ASP A 56 -9.40 -28.94 6.90
CA ASP A 56 -10.64 -28.74 6.13
C ASP A 56 -11.25 -27.34 6.36
N SER A 57 -11.06 -26.76 7.55
CA SER A 57 -11.49 -25.39 7.85
C SER A 57 -10.64 -24.36 7.11
N GLY A 58 -9.31 -24.51 7.09
CA GLY A 58 -8.42 -23.65 6.31
C GLY A 58 -8.76 -23.68 4.81
N LEU A 59 -8.94 -24.88 4.26
CA LEU A 59 -9.34 -25.05 2.84
C LEU A 59 -10.71 -24.41 2.54
N ALA A 60 -11.68 -24.55 3.43
CA ALA A 60 -13.01 -23.95 3.25
C ALA A 60 -12.95 -22.41 3.26
N ILE A 61 -12.17 -21.82 4.17
CA ILE A 61 -11.97 -20.37 4.26
C ILE A 61 -11.29 -19.86 2.99
N VAL A 62 -10.19 -20.47 2.57
CA VAL A 62 -9.44 -20.08 1.36
C VAL A 62 -10.32 -20.16 0.11
N ALA A 63 -11.11 -21.23 -0.03
CA ALA A 63 -12.04 -21.40 -1.15
C ALA A 63 -13.12 -20.31 -1.16
N ALA A 64 -13.72 -20.02 -0.01
CA ALA A 64 -14.73 -18.97 0.12
C ALA A 64 -14.17 -17.58 -0.23
N LEU A 65 -12.94 -17.25 0.21
CA LEU A 65 -12.27 -15.99 -0.09
C LEU A 65 -11.94 -15.83 -1.58
N GLY A 66 -11.87 -16.92 -2.34
CA GLY A 66 -11.58 -16.87 -3.78
C GLY A 66 -12.68 -16.22 -4.63
N SER A 67 -13.92 -16.25 -4.16
CA SER A 67 -15.09 -15.65 -4.83
C SER A 67 -15.86 -14.66 -3.95
N PHE A 68 -15.25 -14.25 -2.85
CA PHE A 68 -15.89 -13.36 -1.90
C PHE A 68 -15.95 -11.92 -2.43
N GLU A 69 -17.16 -11.39 -2.50
CA GLU A 69 -17.41 -9.98 -2.82
C GLU A 69 -18.11 -9.31 -1.63
N PRO A 70 -17.46 -8.35 -0.96
CA PRO A 70 -18.03 -7.71 0.21
C PRO A 70 -19.14 -6.73 -0.16
N ASP A 71 -20.18 -6.69 0.65
CA ASP A 71 -21.18 -5.61 0.62
C ASP A 71 -20.57 -4.33 1.20
N THR A 72 -20.17 -3.42 0.32
CA THR A 72 -19.52 -2.15 0.70
C THR A 72 -20.43 -1.19 1.45
N ALA A 73 -21.75 -1.26 1.24
CA ALA A 73 -22.72 -0.45 1.99
C ALA A 73 -22.78 -0.91 3.45
N MET A 74 -22.76 -2.23 3.68
CA MET A 74 -22.68 -2.78 5.02
C MET A 74 -21.32 -2.57 5.69
N LEU A 75 -20.21 -2.63 4.94
CA LEU A 75 -18.89 -2.25 5.46
C LEU A 75 -18.89 -0.81 5.94
N ARG A 76 -19.46 0.11 5.17
CA ARG A 76 -19.58 1.54 5.55
C ARG A 76 -20.43 1.71 6.83
N ALA A 77 -21.54 1.00 6.94
CA ALA A 77 -22.37 1.01 8.15
C ALA A 77 -21.62 0.43 9.36
N GLY A 78 -20.83 -0.64 9.15
CA GLY A 78 -19.95 -1.24 10.14
C GLY A 78 -18.90 -0.26 10.66
N VAL A 79 -18.22 0.46 9.77
CA VAL A 79 -17.25 1.50 10.16
C VAL A 79 -17.90 2.60 10.97
N ALA A 80 -19.10 3.03 10.62
CA ALA A 80 -19.83 4.06 11.38
C ALA A 80 -20.22 3.59 12.80
N ARG A 81 -20.46 2.29 12.98
CA ARG A 81 -20.82 1.67 14.28
C ARG A 81 -19.59 1.36 15.12
N ASP A 82 -18.56 0.75 14.52
CA ASP A 82 -17.45 0.08 15.24
C ASP A 82 -16.16 0.91 15.19
N GLY A 83 -16.10 1.96 14.35
CA GLY A 83 -14.90 2.79 14.14
C GLY A 83 -13.83 2.14 13.26
N VAL A 84 -14.01 0.88 12.85
CA VAL A 84 -13.07 0.10 12.02
C VAL A 84 -13.82 -0.88 11.13
N VAL A 85 -13.26 -1.21 9.96
CA VAL A 85 -13.92 -2.01 8.92
C VAL A 85 -13.92 -3.52 9.22
N VAL A 86 -12.93 -4.01 9.95
CA VAL A 86 -12.62 -5.44 10.08
C VAL A 86 -13.74 -6.25 10.73
N PRO A 87 -14.43 -5.82 11.82
CA PRO A 87 -15.50 -6.61 12.41
C PRO A 87 -16.62 -6.97 11.42
N GLU A 88 -17.03 -5.99 10.61
CA GLU A 88 -18.06 -6.21 9.61
C GLU A 88 -17.56 -7.07 8.44
N LEU A 89 -16.32 -6.86 7.98
CA LEU A 89 -15.68 -7.68 6.95
C LEU A 89 -15.63 -9.16 7.39
N VAL A 90 -15.13 -9.42 8.60
CA VAL A 90 -15.05 -10.77 9.17
C VAL A 90 -16.44 -11.41 9.31
N ARG A 91 -17.45 -10.63 9.71
CA ARG A 91 -18.83 -11.10 9.79
C ARG A 91 -19.35 -11.59 8.42
N GLN A 92 -19.07 -10.84 7.35
CA GLN A 92 -19.47 -11.23 6.00
C GLN A 92 -18.71 -12.46 5.51
N ILE A 93 -17.39 -12.53 5.75
CA ILE A 93 -16.59 -13.72 5.41
C ILE A 93 -17.12 -14.95 6.13
N ARG A 94 -17.39 -14.86 7.44
CA ARG A 94 -17.99 -15.97 8.23
C ARG A 94 -19.31 -16.46 7.67
N ALA A 95 -20.17 -15.53 7.25
CA ALA A 95 -21.44 -15.86 6.63
C ALA A 95 -21.26 -16.61 5.30
N THR A 96 -20.27 -16.25 4.51
CA THR A 96 -19.94 -16.92 3.24
C THR A 96 -19.33 -18.30 3.46
N VAL A 97 -18.44 -18.44 4.43
CA VAL A 97 -17.81 -19.73 4.79
C VAL A 97 -18.83 -20.72 5.39
N GLY A 98 -19.86 -20.21 6.08
CA GLY A 98 -20.89 -20.99 6.71
C GLY A 98 -20.57 -21.41 8.15
N THR A 99 -21.59 -21.95 8.84
CA THR A 99 -21.55 -22.19 10.29
C THR A 99 -20.50 -23.20 10.74
N ARG A 100 -20.18 -24.18 9.89
CA ARG A 100 -19.24 -25.26 10.25
C ARG A 100 -17.80 -24.77 10.39
N HIS A 101 -17.35 -23.86 9.53
CA HIS A 101 -15.95 -23.41 9.46
C HIS A 101 -15.78 -21.92 9.74
N GLY A 102 -16.89 -21.16 9.78
CA GLY A 102 -16.89 -19.71 9.95
C GLY A 102 -16.33 -19.23 11.28
N GLU A 103 -16.41 -20.03 12.35
CA GLU A 103 -15.82 -19.69 13.65
C GLU A 103 -14.29 -19.57 13.62
N PHE A 104 -13.64 -20.24 12.65
CA PHE A 104 -12.19 -20.21 12.47
C PHE A 104 -11.70 -19.04 11.59
N VAL A 105 -12.60 -18.29 10.96
CA VAL A 105 -12.23 -17.06 10.24
C VAL A 105 -11.71 -16.03 11.22
N HIS A 106 -10.55 -15.42 10.93
CA HIS A 106 -9.93 -14.42 11.78
C HIS A 106 -9.57 -14.95 13.18
N PHE A 107 -9.21 -16.23 13.27
CA PHE A 107 -8.93 -16.86 14.55
C PHE A 107 -7.62 -16.31 15.13
N GLY A 108 -7.61 -15.94 16.39
CA GLY A 108 -6.42 -15.41 17.07
C GLY A 108 -5.97 -14.00 16.68
N ALA A 109 -6.44 -13.47 15.55
CA ALA A 109 -6.10 -12.12 15.08
C ALA A 109 -6.97 -11.04 15.69
N THR A 110 -6.56 -9.78 15.48
CA THR A 110 -7.33 -8.59 15.83
C THR A 110 -7.44 -7.64 14.64
N SER A 111 -8.39 -6.70 14.69
CA SER A 111 -8.58 -5.71 13.65
C SER A 111 -7.31 -4.95 13.29
N GLN A 112 -6.47 -4.61 14.28
CA GLN A 112 -5.22 -3.89 14.05
C GLN A 112 -4.22 -4.72 13.20
N ASP A 113 -4.15 -6.04 13.42
CA ASP A 113 -3.29 -6.92 12.63
C ASP A 113 -3.64 -6.85 11.13
N VAL A 114 -4.94 -6.84 10.81
CA VAL A 114 -5.45 -6.76 9.43
C VAL A 114 -5.19 -5.39 8.84
N VAL A 115 -5.55 -4.31 9.55
CA VAL A 115 -5.45 -2.94 9.04
C VAL A 115 -4.00 -2.57 8.77
N ASP A 116 -3.09 -2.81 9.71
CA ASP A 116 -1.68 -2.46 9.57
C ASP A 116 -1.01 -3.29 8.48
N THR A 117 -1.26 -4.62 8.45
CA THR A 117 -0.67 -5.48 7.43
C THR A 117 -1.23 -5.14 6.03
N SER A 118 -2.53 -4.83 5.90
CA SER A 118 -3.10 -4.40 4.62
C SER A 118 -2.46 -3.10 4.12
N LEU A 119 -2.24 -2.14 5.01
CA LEU A 119 -1.53 -0.91 4.68
C LEU A 119 -0.10 -1.19 4.21
N VAL A 120 0.64 -2.04 4.92
CA VAL A 120 2.02 -2.42 4.55
C VAL A 120 2.07 -3.11 3.18
N LEU A 121 1.12 -3.99 2.87
CA LEU A 121 1.03 -4.64 1.55
C LEU A 121 0.84 -3.63 0.41
N ARG A 122 0.02 -2.59 0.62
CA ARG A 122 -0.19 -1.51 -0.35
C ARG A 122 1.01 -0.55 -0.43
N LEU A 123 1.61 -0.22 0.72
CA LEU A 123 2.83 0.59 0.78
C LEU A 123 3.99 -0.09 0.05
N ARG A 124 4.11 -1.42 0.11
CA ARG A 124 5.11 -2.14 -0.68
C ARG A 124 4.98 -1.83 -2.17
N GLN A 125 3.77 -1.95 -2.71
CA GLN A 125 3.52 -1.67 -4.12
C GLN A 125 3.83 -0.20 -4.46
N ALA A 126 3.45 0.74 -3.57
CA ALA A 126 3.75 2.16 -3.76
C ALA A 126 5.26 2.45 -3.73
N VAL A 127 6.00 1.81 -2.83
CA VAL A 127 7.47 1.92 -2.76
C VAL A 127 8.13 1.37 -4.02
N ASP A 128 7.67 0.22 -4.50
CA ASP A 128 8.18 -0.39 -5.75
C ASP A 128 7.91 0.54 -6.95
N HIS A 129 6.69 1.08 -7.05
CA HIS A 129 6.31 2.04 -8.09
C HIS A 129 7.16 3.32 -8.05
N LEU A 130 7.31 3.93 -6.88
CA LEU A 130 8.17 5.11 -6.70
C LEU A 130 9.64 4.82 -7.04
N GLY A 131 10.13 3.63 -6.69
CA GLY A 131 11.47 3.18 -7.04
C GLY A 131 11.68 3.15 -8.56
N LEU A 132 10.74 2.58 -9.31
CA LEU A 132 10.78 2.55 -10.77
C LEU A 132 10.79 3.96 -11.37
N LEU A 133 9.94 4.87 -10.88
CA LEU A 133 9.90 6.26 -11.34
C LEU A 133 11.21 7.00 -11.08
N LEU A 134 11.83 6.79 -9.92
CA LEU A 134 13.14 7.37 -9.60
C LEU A 134 14.22 6.85 -10.54
N ASP A 135 14.29 5.54 -10.76
CA ASP A 135 15.26 4.90 -11.63
C ASP A 135 15.11 5.39 -13.08
N GLU A 136 13.88 5.48 -13.60
CA GLU A 136 13.63 6.03 -14.93
C GLU A 136 14.09 7.50 -15.07
N ASN A 137 13.79 8.34 -14.09
CA ASN A 137 14.20 9.74 -14.13
C ASN A 137 15.70 9.89 -14.08
N VAL A 138 16.41 9.13 -13.24
CA VAL A 138 17.89 9.10 -13.19
C VAL A 138 18.46 8.69 -14.55
N VAL A 139 17.93 7.64 -15.17
CA VAL A 139 18.38 7.20 -16.51
C VAL A 139 18.17 8.28 -17.56
N ARG A 140 17.00 8.93 -17.57
CA ARG A 140 16.69 10.02 -18.52
C ARG A 140 17.61 11.23 -18.33
N LEU A 141 17.85 11.64 -17.10
CA LEU A 141 18.76 12.75 -16.77
C LEU A 141 20.21 12.41 -17.14
N THR A 142 20.66 11.18 -16.89
CA THR A 142 22.00 10.71 -17.30
C THR A 142 22.18 10.76 -18.82
N ARG A 143 21.19 10.36 -19.59
CA ARG A 143 21.21 10.45 -21.07
C ARG A 143 21.31 11.91 -21.55
N LEU A 144 20.57 12.83 -20.93
CA LEU A 144 20.65 14.25 -21.23
C LEU A 144 22.04 14.82 -20.90
N GLU A 145 22.60 14.43 -19.76
CA GLU A 145 23.96 14.84 -19.36
C GLU A 145 25.01 14.35 -20.34
N GLN A 146 24.94 13.09 -20.78
CA GLN A 146 25.85 12.54 -21.79
C GLN A 146 25.75 13.26 -23.14
N ALA A 147 24.54 13.62 -23.56
CA ALA A 147 24.32 14.28 -24.85
C ALA A 147 24.68 15.76 -24.84
N PHE A 148 24.42 16.48 -23.77
CA PHE A 148 24.45 17.94 -23.74
C PHE A 148 25.28 18.53 -22.59
N GLY A 149 25.80 17.72 -21.68
CA GLY A 149 26.45 18.15 -20.44
C GLY A 149 27.63 19.10 -20.64
N HIS A 150 28.35 18.97 -21.75
CA HIS A 150 29.50 19.80 -22.11
C HIS A 150 29.14 21.25 -22.51
N ARG A 151 27.86 21.54 -22.76
CA ARG A 151 27.43 22.88 -23.22
C ARG A 151 27.51 23.89 -22.10
N ALA A 152 27.97 25.06 -22.42
CA ALA A 152 27.96 26.21 -21.51
C ALA A 152 26.54 26.67 -21.19
N LEU A 153 26.33 27.08 -19.96
CA LEU A 153 25.08 27.63 -19.46
C LEU A 153 25.37 28.77 -18.50
N MET A 154 24.71 29.91 -18.69
CA MET A 154 24.85 31.03 -17.76
C MET A 154 24.00 30.79 -16.52
N ALA A 155 24.64 30.68 -15.36
CA ALA A 155 23.93 30.63 -14.09
C ALA A 155 23.35 32.01 -13.74
N MET A 156 22.16 32.02 -13.16
CA MET A 156 21.42 33.22 -12.81
C MET A 156 21.24 33.32 -11.30
N THR A 157 21.43 34.50 -10.74
CA THR A 157 21.10 34.87 -9.37
C THR A 157 20.22 36.10 -9.37
N ARG A 158 19.09 36.08 -8.66
CA ARG A 158 18.09 37.17 -8.63
C ARG A 158 17.84 37.77 -10.02
N MET A 159 17.69 36.92 -11.03
CA MET A 159 17.44 37.28 -12.43
C MET A 159 18.61 38.00 -13.11
N GLN A 160 19.80 37.94 -12.54
CA GLN A 160 21.04 38.51 -13.12
C GLN A 160 22.01 37.39 -13.51
N PRO A 161 22.74 37.54 -14.63
CA PRO A 161 23.85 36.65 -14.95
C PRO A 161 24.87 36.63 -13.82
N ALA A 162 25.34 35.47 -13.43
CA ALA A 162 26.34 35.29 -12.37
C ALA A 162 27.65 34.73 -12.94
N ILE A 163 27.70 33.44 -13.16
CA ILE A 163 28.88 32.75 -13.68
C ILE A 163 28.48 31.75 -14.76
N GLU A 164 29.42 31.43 -15.64
CA GLU A 164 29.26 30.33 -16.56
C GLU A 164 29.41 28.99 -15.81
N VAL A 165 28.47 28.07 -16.03
CA VAL A 165 28.44 26.69 -15.58
C VAL A 165 28.18 25.81 -16.78
N THR A 166 28.05 24.51 -16.57
CA THR A 166 27.71 23.59 -17.64
C THR A 166 26.25 23.07 -17.52
N VAL A 167 25.73 22.54 -18.60
CA VAL A 167 24.46 21.82 -18.58
C VAL A 167 24.57 20.61 -17.64
N ALA A 168 25.75 19.96 -17.54
CA ALA A 168 25.98 18.87 -16.58
C ALA A 168 25.78 19.34 -15.13
N ASP A 169 26.25 20.50 -14.74
CA ASP A 169 26.05 21.05 -13.39
C ASP A 169 24.55 21.20 -13.08
N ARG A 170 23.78 21.69 -14.06
CA ARG A 170 22.31 21.84 -13.89
C ARG A 170 21.62 20.51 -13.77
N ILE A 171 21.98 19.52 -14.59
CA ILE A 171 21.38 18.18 -14.55
C ILE A 171 21.77 17.47 -13.26
N ALA A 172 23.02 17.58 -12.83
CA ALA A 172 23.49 16.99 -11.57
C ALA A 172 22.70 17.51 -10.36
N ALA A 173 22.31 18.79 -10.35
CA ALA A 173 21.48 19.38 -9.29
C ALA A 173 20.09 18.70 -9.16
N TRP A 174 19.58 18.09 -10.23
CA TRP A 174 18.33 17.31 -10.22
C TRP A 174 18.60 15.83 -10.02
N ARG A 175 19.59 15.24 -10.70
CA ARG A 175 19.87 13.80 -10.67
C ARG A 175 20.35 13.31 -9.32
N LEU A 176 21.32 13.99 -8.71
CA LEU A 176 21.92 13.57 -7.44
C LEU A 176 20.91 13.45 -6.28
N PRO A 177 19.94 14.36 -6.09
CA PRO A 177 18.88 14.16 -5.11
C PRO A 177 18.03 12.91 -5.39
N LEU A 178 17.68 12.61 -6.65
CA LEU A 178 16.88 11.44 -7.00
C LEU A 178 17.63 10.13 -6.68
N GLU A 179 18.93 10.07 -6.97
CA GLU A 179 19.78 8.92 -6.60
C GLU A 179 19.80 8.71 -5.08
N ARG A 180 19.96 9.79 -4.31
CA ARG A 180 19.89 9.72 -2.84
C ARG A 180 18.52 9.27 -2.34
N TYR A 181 17.43 9.74 -2.94
CA TYR A 181 16.08 9.30 -2.58
C TYR A 181 15.88 7.83 -2.90
N ARG A 182 16.42 7.33 -4.00
CA ARG A 182 16.37 5.92 -4.37
C ARG A 182 17.06 5.03 -3.32
N LEU A 183 18.24 5.43 -2.85
CA LEU A 183 18.96 4.72 -1.79
C LEU A 183 18.15 4.73 -0.47
N ARG A 184 17.66 5.90 -0.05
CA ARG A 184 16.86 6.04 1.17
C ARG A 184 15.56 5.24 1.11
N LEU A 185 14.92 5.14 -0.05
CA LEU A 185 13.73 4.33 -0.24
C LEU A 185 14.04 2.83 -0.01
N GLY A 186 15.18 2.35 -0.50
CA GLY A 186 15.65 0.98 -0.25
C GLY A 186 15.90 0.70 1.24
N GLU A 187 16.60 1.60 1.93
CA GLU A 187 16.88 1.49 3.37
C GLU A 187 15.58 1.51 4.21
N PHE A 188 14.63 2.35 3.81
CA PHE A 188 13.35 2.49 4.48
C PHE A 188 12.48 1.24 4.32
N SER A 189 12.47 0.63 3.15
CA SER A 189 11.67 -0.56 2.82
C SER A 189 11.93 -1.72 3.78
N GLY A 190 13.19 -1.97 4.12
CA GLY A 190 13.57 -3.07 5.03
C GLY A 190 13.04 -2.90 6.47
N ARG A 191 12.68 -1.69 6.86
CA ARG A 191 12.15 -1.39 8.21
C ARG A 191 10.63 -1.19 8.21
N LEU A 192 10.06 -0.75 7.09
CA LEU A 192 8.63 -0.50 6.94
C LEU A 192 7.83 -1.77 6.66
N LEU A 193 8.39 -2.64 5.80
CA LEU A 193 7.65 -3.78 5.23
C LEU A 193 7.65 -4.98 6.19
N VAL A 194 6.98 -4.82 7.31
CA VAL A 194 6.82 -5.84 8.36
C VAL A 194 5.36 -6.28 8.47
N VAL A 195 5.14 -7.52 8.88
CA VAL A 195 3.81 -8.02 9.21
C VAL A 195 3.47 -7.60 10.65
N GLN A 196 2.26 -7.07 10.85
CA GLN A 196 1.70 -6.88 12.18
C GLN A 196 0.86 -8.10 12.53
N PHE A 197 1.23 -8.80 13.60
CA PHE A 197 0.45 -9.92 14.11
C PHE A 197 0.70 -10.09 15.62
N GLY A 198 -0.27 -9.71 16.42
CA GLY A 198 -0.16 -9.71 17.88
C GLY A 198 -1.41 -10.23 18.58
N GLY A 199 -2.53 -10.32 17.87
CA GLY A 199 -3.83 -10.65 18.45
C GLY A 199 -4.35 -9.54 19.38
N ALA A 200 -5.43 -9.82 20.11
CA ALA A 200 -6.18 -8.83 20.86
C ALA A 200 -5.37 -8.06 21.93
N ALA A 201 -4.42 -8.73 22.58
CA ALA A 201 -3.62 -8.15 23.66
C ALA A 201 -2.10 -8.12 23.34
N GLY A 202 -1.70 -8.46 22.12
CA GLY A 202 -0.30 -8.54 21.73
C GLY A 202 0.44 -9.78 22.27
N THR A 203 -0.28 -10.75 22.81
CA THR A 203 0.27 -11.94 23.48
C THR A 203 0.10 -13.23 22.69
N LEU A 204 -0.69 -13.23 21.60
CA LEU A 204 -1.04 -14.41 20.80
C LEU A 204 -1.61 -15.59 21.62
N GLU A 205 -2.25 -15.32 22.76
CA GLU A 205 -2.75 -16.34 23.71
C GLU A 205 -3.58 -17.45 23.04
N LYS A 206 -4.42 -17.10 22.06
CA LYS A 206 -5.25 -18.07 21.34
C LYS A 206 -4.45 -19.03 20.46
N LEU A 207 -3.20 -18.71 20.18
CA LEU A 207 -2.32 -19.50 19.32
C LEU A 207 -1.30 -20.31 20.12
N GLY A 208 -1.36 -20.27 21.46
CA GLY A 208 -0.46 -21.02 22.35
C GLY A 208 0.91 -20.37 22.50
N GLY A 209 0.96 -19.03 22.46
CA GLY A 209 2.16 -18.21 22.63
C GLY A 209 2.79 -18.26 24.00
#